data_1ef5626ff65989905ce00231b15eb973
#
_entry.id   1ef5626ff65989905ce00231b15eb973
#
_cell.length_a   1.000
_cell.length_b   1.000
_cell.length_c   1.000
_cell.angle_alpha   90.00
_cell.angle_beta   90.00
_cell.angle_gamma   90.00
#
_symmetry.space_group_name_H-M   'P 1'
#
loop_
_entity.id
_entity.type
_entity.pdbx_description
1 polymer ?
#
loop_
_entity_poly.entity_id
_entity_poly.type
_entity_poly.pdbx_seq_one_letter_code
_entity_poly.pdbx_strand_id
1 'polypeptide(L)'
;MKVFEWIPNKSIGDLVFNMTREEARKAMGNAVYAPWFNGRSDFYDEYSIRLDYDENGLLEAVEFLGMEKGFFEVWYNGKLIYPKYEKHFFNIFDKSKFTPDETASSSYQCNELNIAVIWSKDDGPACMVGREHYWDEADEIIKEHSLLCDLSFKLKPGMTREETREILKEKSDKLMVRGRDDIYSRYLLVEFDENDRMVSTKFDFDNM
;
A
#
# COMPACT_ATOMS: atom_id res chain seq x y z
N MET A 1 23.95 10.66 -8.83
CA MET A 1 22.56 11.08 -8.52
C MET A 1 21.67 10.63 -9.65
N LYS A 2 20.62 9.84 -9.36
CA LYS A 2 19.62 9.45 -10.37
C LYS A 2 18.58 10.56 -10.52
N VAL A 3 18.08 10.74 -11.73
CA VAL A 3 17.00 11.70 -12.06
C VAL A 3 15.82 10.92 -12.60
N PHE A 4 14.65 11.14 -12.01
CA PHE A 4 13.42 10.49 -12.39
C PHE A 4 12.43 11.56 -12.88
N GLU A 5 12.03 11.53 -14.14
CA GLU A 5 10.90 12.29 -14.64
C GLU A 5 9.61 11.52 -14.37
N TRP A 6 8.69 12.09 -13.61
CA TRP A 6 7.43 11.47 -13.30
C TRP A 6 6.33 11.88 -14.29
N ILE A 7 5.70 10.89 -14.89
CA ILE A 7 4.51 11.03 -15.71
C ILE A 7 3.37 10.33 -14.95
N PRO A 8 2.43 11.08 -14.36
CA PRO A 8 1.36 10.51 -13.55
C PRO A 8 0.67 9.32 -14.19
N ASN A 9 0.41 8.29 -13.42
CA ASN A 9 -0.27 7.05 -13.81
C ASN A 9 0.46 6.19 -14.86
N LYS A 10 1.64 6.63 -15.33
CA LYS A 10 2.35 5.94 -16.42
C LYS A 10 3.73 5.47 -16.04
N SER A 11 4.58 6.38 -15.58
CA SER A 11 5.99 6.04 -15.35
C SER A 11 6.71 7.00 -14.40
N ILE A 12 7.83 6.55 -13.88
CA ILE A 12 8.79 7.35 -13.14
C ILE A 12 10.22 7.02 -13.62
N GLY A 13 10.80 7.90 -14.43
CA GLY A 13 12.02 7.62 -15.18
C GLY A 13 11.83 6.41 -16.12
N ASP A 14 12.74 5.44 -16.04
CA ASP A 14 12.68 4.19 -16.83
C ASP A 14 11.72 3.14 -16.25
N LEU A 15 11.14 3.39 -15.08
CA LEU A 15 10.15 2.52 -14.46
C LEU A 15 8.76 2.83 -15.03
N VAL A 16 8.20 1.92 -15.79
CA VAL A 16 6.85 2.01 -16.36
C VAL A 16 5.91 1.17 -15.51
N PHE A 17 4.80 1.73 -15.05
CA PHE A 17 3.82 0.95 -14.27
C PHE A 17 3.28 -0.22 -15.08
N ASN A 18 2.96 -1.32 -14.41
CA ASN A 18 2.59 -2.61 -14.97
C ASN A 18 3.73 -3.36 -15.70
N MET A 19 4.98 -2.89 -15.66
CA MET A 19 6.11 -3.70 -16.09
C MET A 19 6.35 -4.84 -15.10
N THR A 20 6.93 -5.94 -15.59
CA THR A 20 7.28 -7.07 -14.74
C THR A 20 8.39 -6.70 -13.75
N ARG A 21 8.47 -7.45 -12.65
CA ARG A 21 9.52 -7.27 -11.65
C ARG A 21 10.94 -7.39 -12.23
N GLU A 22 11.13 -8.29 -13.20
CA GLU A 22 12.42 -8.45 -13.88
C GLU A 22 12.79 -7.22 -14.72
N GLU A 23 11.83 -6.66 -15.46
CA GLU A 23 12.02 -5.42 -16.23
C GLU A 23 12.31 -4.24 -15.30
N ALA A 24 11.60 -4.12 -14.17
CA ALA A 24 11.83 -3.07 -13.18
C ALA A 24 13.25 -3.17 -12.57
N ARG A 25 13.70 -4.36 -12.21
CA ARG A 25 15.06 -4.60 -11.75
C ARG A 25 16.11 -4.22 -12.81
N LYS A 26 15.85 -4.53 -14.07
CA LYS A 26 16.72 -4.12 -15.18
C LYS A 26 16.75 -2.61 -15.36
N ALA A 27 15.62 -1.92 -15.22
CA ALA A 27 15.52 -0.45 -15.28
C ALA A 27 16.28 0.21 -14.11
N MET A 28 16.29 -0.40 -12.93
CA MET A 28 17.10 0.06 -11.81
C MET A 28 18.61 -0.17 -12.01
N GLY A 29 18.98 -0.98 -12.99
CA GLY A 29 20.37 -1.27 -13.36
C GLY A 29 21.04 -2.27 -12.42
N ASN A 30 22.31 -2.01 -12.06
CA ASN A 30 23.09 -2.90 -11.18
C ASN A 30 22.90 -2.61 -9.69
N ALA A 31 21.89 -1.83 -9.30
CA ALA A 31 21.63 -1.52 -7.90
C ALA A 31 21.26 -2.79 -7.13
N VAL A 32 21.85 -2.94 -5.95
CA VAL A 32 21.55 -4.07 -5.05
C VAL A 32 20.17 -3.82 -4.43
N TYR A 33 19.33 -4.84 -4.43
CA TYR A 33 18.01 -4.80 -3.80
C TYR A 33 17.86 -5.91 -2.76
N ALA A 34 17.00 -5.68 -1.78
CA ALA A 34 16.54 -6.70 -0.83
C ALA A 34 15.02 -6.90 -1.03
N PRO A 35 14.53 -8.16 -1.08
CA PRO A 35 13.10 -8.44 -1.04
C PRO A 35 12.51 -7.98 0.30
N TRP A 36 11.35 -7.33 0.25
CA TRP A 36 10.65 -6.84 1.43
C TRP A 36 9.15 -7.17 1.35
N PHE A 37 8.42 -6.97 2.47
CA PHE A 37 6.98 -7.26 2.56
C PHE A 37 6.57 -8.61 1.96
N ASN A 38 7.05 -9.71 2.55
CA ASN A 38 6.76 -11.07 2.08
C ASN A 38 7.11 -11.31 0.60
N GLY A 39 8.11 -10.58 0.11
CA GLY A 39 8.55 -10.69 -1.28
C GLY A 39 7.71 -9.89 -2.28
N ARG A 40 6.77 -9.05 -1.85
CA ARG A 40 5.98 -8.19 -2.75
C ARG A 40 6.67 -6.89 -3.12
N SER A 41 7.78 -6.55 -2.48
CA SER A 41 8.53 -5.34 -2.76
C SER A 41 10.01 -5.63 -2.97
N ASP A 42 10.69 -4.74 -3.68
CA ASP A 42 12.14 -4.65 -3.77
C ASP A 42 12.60 -3.33 -3.17
N PHE A 43 13.48 -3.38 -2.17
CA PHE A 43 14.05 -2.20 -1.55
C PHE A 43 15.49 -1.97 -2.00
N TYR A 44 15.79 -0.80 -2.50
CA TYR A 44 17.09 -0.36 -2.98
C TYR A 44 17.73 0.60 -1.98
N ASP A 45 18.50 0.07 -1.05
CA ASP A 45 19.13 0.81 0.06
C ASP A 45 19.97 2.00 -0.41
N GLU A 46 20.76 1.81 -1.49
CA GLU A 46 21.65 2.83 -2.05
C GLU A 46 20.89 4.12 -2.42
N TYR A 47 19.62 3.98 -2.84
CA TYR A 47 18.80 5.11 -3.25
C TYR A 47 17.68 5.44 -2.28
N SER A 48 17.45 4.61 -1.28
CA SER A 48 16.26 4.65 -0.41
C SER A 48 14.95 4.67 -1.23
N ILE A 49 14.86 3.74 -2.19
CA ILE A 49 13.69 3.58 -3.07
C ILE A 49 13.11 2.19 -2.87
N ARG A 50 11.77 2.13 -2.74
CA ARG A 50 11.00 0.89 -2.72
C ARG A 50 10.15 0.78 -3.97
N LEU A 51 10.16 -0.39 -4.59
CA LEU A 51 9.28 -0.77 -5.68
C LEU A 51 8.28 -1.80 -5.15
N ASP A 52 7.00 -1.51 -5.29
CA ASP A 52 5.91 -2.39 -4.87
C ASP A 52 5.26 -3.05 -6.10
N TYR A 53 4.92 -4.33 -5.97
CA TYR A 53 4.37 -5.15 -7.04
C TYR A 53 3.04 -5.74 -6.61
N ASP A 54 2.10 -5.79 -7.54
CA ASP A 54 0.80 -6.44 -7.35
C ASP A 54 0.95 -7.98 -7.22
N GLU A 55 -0.16 -8.67 -7.05
CA GLU A 55 -0.21 -10.13 -6.91
C GLU A 55 0.29 -10.89 -8.15
N ASN A 56 0.31 -10.25 -9.32
CA ASN A 56 0.82 -10.79 -10.58
C ASN A 56 2.31 -10.47 -10.80
N GLY A 57 2.95 -9.76 -9.87
CA GLY A 57 4.34 -9.31 -9.93
C GLY A 57 4.57 -8.14 -10.88
N LEU A 58 3.53 -7.34 -11.15
CA LEU A 58 3.61 -6.14 -11.97
C LEU A 58 3.83 -4.90 -11.09
N LEU A 59 4.69 -3.99 -11.52
CA LEU A 59 5.01 -2.75 -10.80
C LEU A 59 3.76 -1.88 -10.62
N GLU A 60 3.36 -1.66 -9.38
CA GLU A 60 2.19 -0.86 -9.05
C GLU A 60 2.51 0.47 -8.39
N ALA A 61 3.60 0.54 -7.60
CA ALA A 61 4.00 1.78 -6.95
C ALA A 61 5.51 1.90 -6.77
N VAL A 62 5.98 3.14 -6.64
CA VAL A 62 7.37 3.50 -6.33
C VAL A 62 7.36 4.47 -5.17
N GLU A 63 8.04 4.12 -4.08
CA GLU A 63 8.21 4.98 -2.92
C GLU A 63 9.62 5.51 -2.83
N PHE A 64 9.75 6.80 -2.62
CA PHE A 64 10.98 7.55 -2.42
C PHE A 64 11.10 7.94 -0.96
N LEU A 65 12.03 7.32 -0.25
CA LEU A 65 12.30 7.52 1.16
C LEU A 65 13.57 8.36 1.35
N GLY A 66 13.57 9.24 2.34
CA GLY A 66 14.76 10.03 2.65
C GLY A 66 15.21 10.93 1.49
N MET A 67 14.27 11.61 0.85
CA MET A 67 14.55 12.51 -0.29
C MET A 67 15.58 13.62 0.03
N GLU A 68 15.73 13.99 1.30
CA GLU A 68 16.73 14.98 1.74
C GLU A 68 18.18 14.46 1.62
N LYS A 69 18.40 13.16 1.45
CA LYS A 69 19.74 12.57 1.33
C LYS A 69 20.43 12.85 -0.01
N GLY A 70 19.69 13.35 -1.01
CA GLY A 70 20.25 13.77 -2.30
C GLY A 70 20.74 12.63 -3.20
N PHE A 71 20.25 11.41 -3.00
CA PHE A 71 20.60 10.26 -3.85
C PHE A 71 19.91 10.28 -5.20
N PHE A 72 18.77 10.98 -5.29
CA PHE A 72 17.96 11.08 -6.50
C PHE A 72 17.22 12.44 -6.53
N GLU A 73 16.70 12.75 -7.71
CA GLU A 73 15.75 13.85 -7.95
C GLU A 73 14.52 13.31 -8.66
N VAL A 74 13.33 13.78 -8.26
CA VAL A 74 12.07 13.50 -8.94
C VAL A 74 11.55 14.78 -9.55
N TRP A 75 11.27 14.75 -10.84
CA TRP A 75 10.82 15.91 -11.61
C TRP A 75 9.42 15.67 -12.16
N TYR A 76 8.62 16.72 -12.19
CA TYR A 76 7.27 16.75 -12.76
C TYR A 76 7.06 18.03 -13.54
N ASN A 77 6.78 17.92 -14.85
CA ASN A 77 6.59 19.07 -15.73
C ASN A 77 7.73 20.11 -15.63
N GLY A 78 8.98 19.64 -15.63
CA GLY A 78 10.17 20.49 -15.52
C GLY A 78 10.37 21.17 -14.17
N LYS A 79 9.67 20.73 -13.14
CA LYS A 79 9.83 21.22 -11.77
C LYS A 79 10.30 20.08 -10.88
N LEU A 80 11.30 20.36 -10.05
CA LEU A 80 11.79 19.41 -9.06
C LEU A 80 10.73 19.22 -7.97
N ILE A 81 10.17 18.01 -7.86
CA ILE A 81 9.30 17.60 -6.77
C ILE A 81 10.22 17.23 -5.59
N TYR A 82 10.50 18.19 -4.75
CA TYR A 82 11.23 17.92 -3.55
C TYR A 82 10.37 18.29 -2.35
N PRO A 83 9.79 17.30 -1.66
CA PRO A 83 8.89 17.57 -0.54
C PRO A 83 9.64 17.93 0.74
N LYS A 84 10.79 18.62 0.65
CA LYS A 84 11.56 19.03 1.84
C LYS A 84 10.69 19.77 2.84
N TYR A 85 9.75 20.58 2.35
CA TYR A 85 8.73 21.24 3.15
C TYR A 85 7.39 21.21 2.41
N GLU A 86 6.31 20.98 3.12
CA GLU A 86 4.93 21.00 2.61
C GLU A 86 4.67 22.22 1.70
N LYS A 87 5.10 23.41 2.11
CA LYS A 87 4.94 24.65 1.34
C LYS A 87 5.58 24.59 -0.06
N HIS A 88 6.74 23.95 -0.21
CA HIS A 88 7.41 23.85 -1.51
C HIS A 88 6.68 22.89 -2.44
N PHE A 89 6.18 21.79 -1.92
CA PHE A 89 5.39 20.84 -2.67
C PHE A 89 4.10 21.48 -3.21
N PHE A 90 3.35 22.17 -2.38
CA PHE A 90 2.11 22.84 -2.78
C PHE A 90 2.30 24.15 -3.59
N ASN A 91 3.52 24.57 -3.87
CA ASN A 91 3.81 25.55 -4.92
C ASN A 91 3.78 24.91 -6.33
N ILE A 92 3.85 23.59 -6.43
CA ILE A 92 3.83 22.83 -7.68
C ILE A 92 2.43 22.28 -7.95
N PHE A 93 1.76 21.82 -6.89
CA PHE A 93 0.47 21.15 -6.93
C PHE A 93 -0.63 22.01 -6.27
N ASP A 94 -1.82 21.92 -6.84
CA ASP A 94 -3.01 22.51 -6.22
C ASP A 94 -3.41 21.71 -4.97
N LYS A 95 -3.21 22.31 -3.80
CA LYS A 95 -3.50 21.66 -2.51
C LYS A 95 -4.97 21.22 -2.39
N SER A 96 -5.91 21.86 -3.08
CA SER A 96 -7.34 21.50 -3.03
C SER A 96 -7.65 20.13 -3.62
N LYS A 97 -6.71 19.56 -4.41
CA LYS A 97 -6.81 18.19 -4.98
C LYS A 97 -6.28 17.10 -4.05
N PHE A 98 -5.72 17.48 -2.90
CA PHE A 98 -5.12 16.56 -1.96
C PHE A 98 -6.00 16.40 -0.73
N THR A 99 -6.27 15.14 -0.39
CA THR A 99 -6.95 14.77 0.86
C THR A 99 -5.90 14.57 1.95
N PRO A 100 -6.02 15.20 3.12
CA PRO A 100 -5.15 14.90 4.24
C PRO A 100 -5.44 13.49 4.77
N ASP A 101 -4.40 12.78 5.18
CA ASP A 101 -4.54 11.53 5.90
C ASP A 101 -4.86 11.84 7.38
N GLU A 102 -6.02 11.41 7.85
CA GLU A 102 -6.48 11.68 9.22
C GLU A 102 -5.64 10.94 10.27
N THR A 103 -4.94 9.89 9.87
CA THR A 103 -4.14 9.04 10.78
C THR A 103 -2.70 9.52 10.93
N ALA A 104 -2.21 10.31 9.99
CA ALA A 104 -0.83 10.80 9.96
C ALA A 104 -0.76 12.31 9.80
N SER A 105 -0.14 12.99 10.77
CA SER A 105 0.08 14.44 10.67
C SER A 105 1.00 14.76 9.49
N SER A 106 0.61 15.75 8.68
CA SER A 106 1.37 16.20 7.50
C SER A 106 1.53 15.13 6.40
N SER A 107 0.52 14.30 6.22
CA SER A 107 0.38 13.37 5.10
C SER A 107 -0.78 13.79 4.20
N TYR A 108 -0.58 13.67 2.89
CA TYR A 108 -1.57 14.07 1.89
C TYR A 108 -1.55 13.12 0.70
N GLN A 109 -2.72 12.84 0.14
CA GLN A 109 -2.93 11.94 -0.97
C GLN A 109 -3.73 12.61 -2.08
N CYS A 110 -3.39 12.33 -3.34
CA CYS A 110 -4.16 12.77 -4.52
C CYS A 110 -4.40 11.56 -5.44
N ASN A 111 -5.63 11.04 -5.46
CA ASN A 111 -6.00 9.88 -6.26
C ASN A 111 -5.94 10.17 -7.77
N GLU A 112 -6.30 11.40 -8.21
CA GLU A 112 -6.22 11.79 -9.63
C GLU A 112 -4.81 11.62 -10.21
N LEU A 113 -3.78 11.94 -9.41
CA LEU A 113 -2.38 11.85 -9.80
C LEU A 113 -1.71 10.56 -9.33
N ASN A 114 -2.38 9.78 -8.49
CA ASN A 114 -1.82 8.62 -7.79
C ASN A 114 -0.48 8.95 -7.10
N ILE A 115 -0.51 9.97 -6.26
CA ILE A 115 0.63 10.41 -5.43
C ILE A 115 0.21 10.58 -3.98
N ALA A 116 1.05 10.10 -3.08
CA ALA A 116 0.98 10.43 -1.66
C ALA A 116 2.31 11.02 -1.18
N VAL A 117 2.24 11.92 -0.21
CA VAL A 117 3.42 12.56 0.39
C VAL A 117 3.25 12.65 1.90
N ILE A 118 4.34 12.48 2.62
CA ILE A 118 4.39 12.59 4.07
C ILE A 118 5.62 13.39 4.50
N TRP A 119 5.47 14.21 5.53
CA TRP A 119 6.58 14.90 6.19
C TRP A 119 6.70 14.39 7.63
N SER A 120 7.44 13.30 7.80
CA SER A 120 7.79 12.77 9.13
C SER A 120 8.89 13.61 9.77
N LYS A 121 8.80 13.79 11.09
CA LYS A 121 9.86 14.46 11.85
C LYS A 121 11.07 13.56 12.04
N ASP A 122 10.84 12.26 12.11
CA ASP A 122 11.87 11.27 12.45
C ASP A 122 12.53 10.70 11.19
N ASP A 123 11.74 10.41 10.14
CA ASP A 123 12.22 9.74 8.93
C ASP A 123 12.46 10.69 7.75
N GLY A 124 12.10 11.97 7.92
CA GLY A 124 12.13 12.95 6.83
C GLY A 124 10.95 12.83 5.87
N PRO A 125 11.00 13.57 4.74
CA PRO A 125 9.95 13.52 3.75
C PRO A 125 10.03 12.24 2.92
N ALA A 126 8.85 11.68 2.60
CA ALA A 126 8.69 10.57 1.67
C ALA A 126 7.61 10.89 0.63
N CYS A 127 7.73 10.30 -0.54
CA CYS A 127 6.76 10.44 -1.62
C CYS A 127 6.54 9.07 -2.27
N MET A 128 5.29 8.68 -2.45
CA MET A 128 4.92 7.48 -3.17
C MET A 128 4.09 7.86 -4.40
N VAL A 129 4.40 7.26 -5.55
CA VAL A 129 3.65 7.41 -6.78
C VAL A 129 3.21 6.03 -7.26
N GLY A 130 1.96 5.93 -7.71
CA GLY A 130 1.35 4.67 -8.13
C GLY A 130 0.85 4.69 -9.57
N ARG A 131 0.50 3.49 -10.06
CA ARG A 131 -0.24 3.31 -11.31
C ARG A 131 -1.63 3.95 -11.19
N GLU A 132 -2.34 4.03 -12.31
CA GLU A 132 -3.75 4.44 -12.32
C GLU A 132 -4.58 3.56 -11.36
N HIS A 133 -5.45 4.19 -10.57
CA HIS A 133 -6.31 3.57 -9.56
C HIS A 133 -5.61 2.93 -8.35
N TYR A 134 -4.30 3.11 -8.19
CA TYR A 134 -3.57 2.52 -7.06
C TYR A 134 -4.19 2.87 -5.70
N TRP A 135 -4.51 4.14 -5.48
CA TRP A 135 -5.10 4.58 -4.22
C TRP A 135 -6.59 4.23 -4.08
N ASP A 136 -7.32 4.12 -5.19
CA ASP A 136 -8.71 3.68 -5.17
C ASP A 136 -8.79 2.21 -4.72
N GLU A 137 -7.88 1.36 -5.21
CA GLU A 137 -7.75 -0.04 -4.77
C GLU A 137 -7.35 -0.12 -3.29
N ALA A 138 -6.41 0.71 -2.83
CA ALA A 138 -6.00 0.79 -1.42
C ALA A 138 -7.16 1.26 -0.52
N ASP A 139 -7.91 2.26 -0.92
CA ASP A 139 -9.08 2.76 -0.19
C ASP A 139 -10.19 1.69 -0.06
N GLU A 140 -10.39 0.87 -1.10
CA GLU A 140 -11.32 -0.27 -1.04
C GLU A 140 -10.87 -1.32 -0.03
N ILE A 141 -9.58 -1.67 -0.02
CA ILE A 141 -8.99 -2.60 0.95
C ILE A 141 -9.17 -2.08 2.38
N ILE A 142 -8.87 -0.80 2.62
CA ILE A 142 -9.03 -0.18 3.95
C ILE A 142 -10.48 -0.22 4.41
N LYS A 143 -11.44 0.10 3.52
CA LYS A 143 -12.87 0.03 3.82
C LYS A 143 -13.30 -1.40 4.16
N GLU A 144 -12.81 -2.37 3.41
CA GLU A 144 -13.08 -3.79 3.66
C GLU A 144 -12.55 -4.24 5.02
N HIS A 145 -11.32 -3.86 5.37
CA HIS A 145 -10.73 -4.15 6.68
C HIS A 145 -11.52 -3.52 7.82
N SER A 146 -11.88 -2.25 7.68
CA SER A 146 -12.67 -1.54 8.69
C SER A 146 -14.01 -2.23 8.91
N LEU A 147 -14.68 -2.62 7.84
CA LEU A 147 -15.94 -3.36 7.92
C LEU A 147 -15.77 -4.72 8.60
N LEU A 148 -14.75 -5.50 8.24
CA LEU A 148 -14.47 -6.78 8.91
C LEU A 148 -14.13 -6.62 10.37
N CYS A 149 -13.40 -5.56 10.73
CA CYS A 149 -13.12 -5.21 12.12
C CYS A 149 -14.43 -4.95 12.89
N ASP A 150 -15.30 -4.10 12.37
CA ASP A 150 -16.59 -3.78 12.97
C ASP A 150 -17.49 -5.01 13.13
N LEU A 151 -17.51 -5.87 12.12
CA LEU A 151 -18.30 -7.12 12.16
C LEU A 151 -17.71 -8.12 13.17
N SER A 152 -16.39 -8.18 13.32
CA SER A 152 -15.74 -9.09 14.28
C SER A 152 -16.13 -8.82 15.72
N PHE A 153 -16.44 -7.57 16.10
CA PHE A 153 -16.94 -7.23 17.44
C PHE A 153 -18.33 -7.82 17.74
N LYS A 154 -19.07 -8.25 16.72
CA LYS A 154 -20.37 -8.93 16.89
C LYS A 154 -20.23 -10.42 17.14
N LEU A 155 -19.05 -10.98 16.85
CA LEU A 155 -18.76 -12.40 17.03
C LEU A 155 -18.51 -12.72 18.50
N LYS A 156 -18.98 -13.89 18.94
CA LYS A 156 -18.82 -14.36 20.34
C LYS A 156 -18.39 -15.81 20.35
N PRO A 157 -17.44 -16.17 21.24
CA PRO A 157 -17.10 -17.57 21.45
C PRO A 157 -18.35 -18.44 21.69
N GLY A 158 -18.37 -19.61 21.09
CA GLY A 158 -19.50 -20.55 21.16
C GLY A 158 -20.53 -20.39 20.03
N MET A 159 -20.49 -19.31 19.22
CA MET A 159 -21.31 -19.22 17.99
C MET A 159 -21.02 -20.38 17.06
N THR A 160 -22.06 -20.87 16.37
CA THR A 160 -21.86 -21.86 15.31
C THR A 160 -21.15 -21.22 14.11
N ARG A 161 -20.55 -22.05 13.27
CA ARG A 161 -19.95 -21.61 12.00
C ARG A 161 -20.99 -20.92 11.11
N GLU A 162 -22.22 -21.41 11.10
CA GLU A 162 -23.32 -20.85 10.31
C GLU A 162 -23.71 -19.45 10.81
N GLU A 163 -23.90 -19.27 12.14
CA GLU A 163 -24.17 -17.96 12.75
C GLU A 163 -23.05 -16.95 12.48
N THR A 164 -21.79 -17.42 12.55
CA THR A 164 -20.62 -16.59 12.27
C THR A 164 -20.60 -16.16 10.80
N ARG A 165 -20.84 -17.08 9.88
CA ARG A 165 -20.91 -16.81 8.43
C ARG A 165 -22.05 -15.88 8.07
N GLU A 166 -23.20 -15.97 8.77
CA GLU A 166 -24.32 -15.07 8.55
C GLU A 166 -23.98 -13.62 8.93
N ILE A 167 -23.21 -13.41 10.02
CA ILE A 167 -22.74 -12.08 10.40
C ILE A 167 -21.73 -11.52 9.40
N LEU A 168 -20.86 -12.37 8.82
CA LEU A 168 -19.79 -11.99 7.90
C LEU A 168 -20.16 -12.18 6.43
N LYS A 169 -21.43 -12.48 6.11
CA LYS A 169 -21.88 -12.90 4.76
C LYS A 169 -21.61 -11.91 3.64
N GLU A 170 -21.55 -10.62 3.93
CA GLU A 170 -21.23 -9.60 2.93
C GLU A 170 -19.83 -9.77 2.34
N LYS A 171 -19.01 -10.63 2.98
CA LYS A 171 -17.65 -10.97 2.58
C LYS A 171 -17.49 -12.45 2.24
N SER A 172 -18.59 -13.18 2.06
CA SER A 172 -18.57 -14.62 1.81
C SER A 172 -17.96 -15.03 0.47
N ASP A 173 -17.97 -14.15 -0.52
CA ASP A 173 -17.32 -14.30 -1.81
C ASP A 173 -15.79 -14.39 -1.72
N LYS A 174 -15.21 -13.84 -0.65
CA LYS A 174 -13.78 -13.90 -0.34
C LYS A 174 -13.45 -14.86 0.81
N LEU A 175 -14.36 -15.76 1.14
CA LEU A 175 -14.16 -16.78 2.17
C LEU A 175 -13.24 -17.89 1.67
N MET A 176 -12.17 -18.13 2.39
CA MET A 176 -11.31 -19.30 2.23
C MET A 176 -11.46 -20.19 3.46
N VAL A 177 -11.67 -21.51 3.26
CA VAL A 177 -11.73 -22.48 4.36
C VAL A 177 -10.40 -23.24 4.43
N ARG A 178 -9.75 -23.21 5.58
CA ARG A 178 -8.50 -23.92 5.85
C ARG A 178 -8.63 -24.83 7.06
N GLY A 179 -8.91 -26.10 6.82
CA GLY A 179 -9.17 -27.04 7.91
C GLY A 179 -10.42 -26.66 8.70
N ARG A 180 -10.26 -26.27 9.97
CA ARG A 180 -11.34 -25.82 10.83
C ARG A 180 -11.53 -24.30 10.85
N ASP A 181 -10.70 -23.57 10.11
CA ASP A 181 -10.67 -22.12 10.14
C ASP A 181 -11.36 -21.53 8.93
N ASP A 182 -12.09 -20.46 9.09
CA ASP A 182 -12.62 -19.61 8.05
C ASP A 182 -11.77 -18.35 7.95
N ILE A 183 -11.26 -18.03 6.76
CA ILE A 183 -10.43 -16.86 6.49
C ILE A 183 -11.20 -15.93 5.56
N TYR A 184 -11.47 -14.70 6.03
CA TYR A 184 -12.19 -13.67 5.28
C TYR A 184 -11.21 -12.64 4.73
N SER A 185 -11.23 -12.43 3.43
CA SER A 185 -10.42 -11.43 2.72
C SER A 185 -8.92 -11.49 3.04
N ARG A 186 -8.41 -12.67 3.44
CA ARG A 186 -7.02 -12.94 3.88
C ARG A 186 -6.63 -12.31 5.22
N TYR A 187 -7.50 -11.56 5.90
CA TYR A 187 -7.15 -10.77 7.08
C TYR A 187 -7.81 -11.22 8.36
N LEU A 188 -9.07 -11.65 8.31
CA LEU A 188 -9.78 -12.13 9.48
C LEU A 188 -9.82 -13.66 9.50
N LEU A 189 -9.08 -14.25 10.42
CA LEU A 189 -9.12 -15.67 10.72
C LEU A 189 -10.17 -15.90 11.82
N VAL A 190 -11.10 -16.82 11.58
CA VAL A 190 -12.07 -17.31 12.57
C VAL A 190 -11.79 -18.79 12.82
N GLU A 191 -11.40 -19.12 14.04
CA GLU A 191 -11.07 -20.49 14.47
C GLU A 191 -12.30 -21.19 15.06
N PHE A 192 -12.53 -22.46 14.69
CA PHE A 192 -13.62 -23.28 15.20
C PHE A 192 -13.09 -24.55 15.88
N ASP A 193 -13.82 -25.03 16.90
CA ASP A 193 -13.56 -26.29 17.57
C ASP A 193 -14.06 -27.51 16.75
N GLU A 194 -13.96 -28.70 17.33
CA GLU A 194 -14.41 -29.97 16.72
C GLU A 194 -15.94 -30.06 16.52
N ASN A 195 -16.72 -29.20 17.17
CA ASN A 195 -18.18 -29.12 17.08
C ASN A 195 -18.64 -27.93 16.23
N ASP A 196 -17.76 -27.35 15.40
CA ASP A 196 -18.01 -26.16 14.62
C ASP A 196 -18.49 -24.95 15.45
N ARG A 197 -17.95 -24.81 16.68
CA ARG A 197 -18.18 -23.66 17.52
C ARG A 197 -16.99 -22.72 17.47
N MET A 198 -17.24 -21.43 17.28
CA MET A 198 -16.21 -20.41 17.24
C MET A 198 -15.45 -20.36 18.56
N VAL A 199 -14.13 -20.43 18.47
CA VAL A 199 -13.20 -20.35 19.61
C VAL A 199 -12.62 -18.96 19.71
N SER A 200 -12.07 -18.45 18.60
CA SER A 200 -11.41 -17.15 18.57
C SER A 200 -11.45 -16.50 17.20
N THR A 201 -11.14 -15.21 17.17
CA THR A 201 -10.86 -14.44 15.96
C THR A 201 -9.47 -13.84 16.05
N LYS A 202 -8.76 -13.79 14.93
CA LYS A 202 -7.45 -13.11 14.80
C LYS A 202 -7.42 -12.31 13.51
N PHE A 203 -6.86 -11.10 13.60
CA PHE A 203 -6.46 -10.36 12.41
C PHE A 203 -5.02 -10.69 12.08
N ASP A 204 -4.78 -11.13 10.86
CA ASP A 204 -3.43 -11.38 10.32
C ASP A 204 -3.00 -10.15 9.53
N PHE A 205 -2.29 -9.24 10.21
CA PHE A 205 -1.75 -8.02 9.60
C PHE A 205 -0.41 -8.27 8.90
N ASP A 206 0.21 -9.44 9.07
CA ASP A 206 1.51 -9.78 8.46
C ASP A 206 1.37 -10.14 6.97
N ASN A 207 0.14 -10.29 6.48
CA ASN A 207 -0.17 -10.56 5.07
C ASN A 207 -0.77 -9.35 4.32
N MET A 208 -0.65 -8.15 4.92
CA MET A 208 -0.99 -6.89 4.26
C MET A 208 0.09 -6.42 3.31
#